data_f35be500a15b14a17796ea36c6cfa6e4
#
_entry.id   f35be500a15b14a17796ea36c6cfa6e4
#
_cell.length_a   1.000
_cell.length_b   1.000
_cell.length_c   1.000
_cell.angle_alpha   90.00
_cell.angle_beta   90.00
_cell.angle_gamma   90.00
#
_symmetry.space_group_name_H-M   'P 1'
#
loop_
_entity.id
_entity.type
_entity.pdbx_description
1 polymer ?
#
loop_
_entity_poly.entity_id
_entity_poly.type
_entity_poly.pdbx_seq_one_letter_code
_entity_poly.pdbx_strand_id
1 'polypeptide(L)'
;GFTALAVMSLVEAGLLALDTTARSLLGSDLTLIDDRVTVEHLLGHRSGIGDYLDEDAVEDPDAYLMPVPVHELVTTDDYVPILDGHSAKFTPGKRFAYCNSGYVILALITERVSGRSFHDLVDERVCKPAGMADTAFLRSDSLPGRAALGYLDDHGLTTNIFHLPVRGSGDGGIYTTAADIHAFWSALMEGRIVSPETVADMTHARSDARDRLRYGLGFWLGPDDAMSIHGFDPGVGFVSVHDPSRHLTFSVLSNKTRGAWPCSQRILQMVSGR
;
A
#
# COMPACT_ATOMS: atom_id res chain seq x y z
N GLY A 1 -2.95 -1.00 2.40
CA GLY A 1 -3.60 -1.49 3.62
C GLY A 1 -2.68 -1.45 4.84
N PHE A 2 -1.51 -2.08 4.77
CA PHE A 2 -0.56 -2.13 5.91
C PHE A 2 -0.14 -0.75 6.40
N THR A 3 0.26 0.12 5.48
CA THR A 3 0.64 1.51 5.80
C THR A 3 -0.51 2.28 6.41
N ALA A 4 -1.70 2.14 5.84
CA ALA A 4 -2.88 2.81 6.37
C ALA A 4 -3.21 2.36 7.79
N LEU A 5 -3.10 1.06 8.09
CA LEU A 5 -3.30 0.54 9.44
C LEU A 5 -2.23 1.00 10.43
N ALA A 6 -0.97 1.09 10.00
CA ALA A 6 0.09 1.67 10.84
C ALA A 6 -0.22 3.14 11.18
N VAL A 7 -0.63 3.95 10.19
CA VAL A 7 -1.08 5.33 10.41
C VAL A 7 -2.27 5.39 11.36
N MET A 8 -3.32 4.59 11.10
CA MET A 8 -4.54 4.61 11.92
C MET A 8 -4.30 4.12 13.35
N SER A 9 -3.34 3.23 13.57
CA SER A 9 -2.92 2.85 14.92
C SER A 9 -2.31 4.02 15.71
N LEU A 10 -1.62 4.94 15.04
CA LEU A 10 -1.11 6.16 15.65
C LEU A 10 -2.24 7.17 15.90
N VAL A 11 -3.25 7.20 15.03
CA VAL A 11 -4.45 8.02 15.22
C VAL A 11 -5.23 7.54 16.45
N GLU A 12 -5.47 6.25 16.59
CA GLU A 12 -6.11 5.67 17.79
C GLU A 12 -5.32 5.95 19.08
N ALA A 13 -3.99 5.94 18.99
CA ALA A 13 -3.12 6.25 20.12
C ALA A 13 -3.08 7.76 20.46
N GLY A 14 -3.78 8.61 19.69
CA GLY A 14 -3.79 10.07 19.87
C GLY A 14 -2.45 10.75 19.54
N LEU A 15 -1.55 10.05 18.84
CA LEU A 15 -0.24 10.56 18.41
C LEU A 15 -0.32 11.31 17.08
N LEU A 16 -1.36 11.09 16.30
CA LEU A 16 -1.59 11.68 14.99
C LEU A 16 -3.09 11.96 14.84
N ALA A 17 -3.47 12.92 13.98
CA ALA A 17 -4.85 13.16 13.62
C ALA A 17 -5.01 13.16 12.09
N LEU A 18 -6.19 12.79 11.59
CA LEU A 18 -6.48 12.72 10.15
C LEU A 18 -6.40 14.10 9.48
N ASP A 19 -6.72 15.17 10.19
CA ASP A 19 -6.64 16.56 9.74
C ASP A 19 -5.25 17.18 9.92
N THR A 20 -4.29 16.46 10.53
CA THR A 20 -2.91 16.93 10.63
C THR A 20 -2.34 17.16 9.23
N THR A 21 -1.78 18.35 8.99
CA THR A 21 -1.19 18.66 7.69
C THR A 21 0.16 17.97 7.51
N ALA A 22 0.41 17.42 6.31
CA ALA A 22 1.70 16.82 5.98
C ALA A 22 2.85 17.81 6.20
N ARG A 23 2.64 19.08 5.85
CA ARG A 23 3.63 20.15 6.02
C ARG A 23 4.12 20.32 7.46
N SER A 24 3.21 20.22 8.45
CA SER A 24 3.57 20.37 9.87
C SER A 24 4.53 19.26 10.35
N LEU A 25 4.56 18.11 9.68
CA LEU A 25 5.38 16.95 10.01
C LEU A 25 6.60 16.82 9.10
N LEU A 26 6.51 17.27 7.84
CA LEU A 26 7.59 17.22 6.86
C LEU A 26 8.59 18.38 7.03
N GLY A 27 8.21 19.44 7.70
CA GLY A 27 9.08 20.62 7.88
C GLY A 27 9.45 21.25 6.53
N SER A 28 10.75 21.31 6.23
CA SER A 28 11.29 21.87 4.98
C SER A 28 11.42 20.88 3.83
N ASP A 29 11.12 19.60 4.05
CA ASP A 29 11.23 18.59 3.01
C ASP A 29 10.03 18.66 2.06
N LEU A 30 10.24 18.23 0.79
CA LEU A 30 9.19 18.11 -0.20
C LEU A 30 8.38 19.41 -0.39
N THR A 31 9.07 20.47 -0.72
CA THR A 31 8.53 21.85 -0.76
C THR A 31 7.36 22.06 -1.71
N LEU A 32 7.18 21.20 -2.71
CA LEU A 32 6.08 21.28 -3.67
C LEU A 32 4.76 20.71 -3.15
N ILE A 33 4.75 20.08 -1.96
CA ILE A 33 3.51 19.61 -1.33
C ILE A 33 2.74 20.81 -0.80
N ASP A 34 1.50 20.96 -1.24
CA ASP A 34 0.59 22.01 -0.78
C ASP A 34 0.36 21.92 0.74
N ASP A 35 0.45 23.04 1.45
CA ASP A 35 0.32 23.10 2.91
C ASP A 35 -1.03 22.60 3.45
N ARG A 36 -2.04 22.50 2.58
CA ARG A 36 -3.38 21.99 2.89
C ARG A 36 -3.49 20.46 2.80
N VAL A 37 -2.46 19.78 2.34
CA VAL A 37 -2.47 18.29 2.29
C VAL A 37 -2.50 17.74 3.71
N THR A 38 -3.50 16.94 4.03
CA THR A 38 -3.66 16.28 5.33
C THR A 38 -3.34 14.79 5.25
N VAL A 39 -3.19 14.15 6.40
CA VAL A 39 -3.04 12.69 6.53
C VAL A 39 -4.23 11.97 5.87
N GLU A 40 -5.46 12.45 6.06
CA GLU A 40 -6.65 11.89 5.40
C GLU A 40 -6.57 12.00 3.88
N HIS A 41 -6.09 13.13 3.35
CA HIS A 41 -5.92 13.29 1.90
C HIS A 41 -4.92 12.28 1.33
N LEU A 42 -3.83 11.99 2.04
CA LEU A 42 -2.84 10.99 1.61
C LEU A 42 -3.42 9.58 1.68
N LEU A 43 -4.04 9.19 2.81
CA LEU A 43 -4.67 7.88 3.00
C LEU A 43 -5.75 7.58 1.95
N GLY A 44 -6.54 8.58 1.59
CA GLY A 44 -7.66 8.48 0.65
C GLY A 44 -7.28 8.71 -0.81
N HIS A 45 -6.00 8.85 -1.17
CA HIS A 45 -5.52 9.22 -2.50
C HIS A 45 -6.21 10.49 -3.06
N ARG A 46 -6.37 11.50 -2.19
CA ARG A 46 -7.02 12.77 -2.52
C ARG A 46 -6.08 13.97 -2.35
N SER A 47 -4.81 13.73 -2.13
CA SER A 47 -3.81 14.79 -1.87
C SER A 47 -3.54 15.68 -3.08
N GLY A 48 -3.64 15.14 -4.29
CA GLY A 48 -3.31 15.88 -5.51
C GLY A 48 -1.83 16.17 -5.69
N ILE A 49 -0.94 15.60 -4.88
CA ILE A 49 0.51 15.74 -5.03
C ILE A 49 1.00 15.05 -6.30
N GLY A 50 2.19 15.43 -6.76
CA GLY A 50 2.88 14.71 -7.82
C GLY A 50 3.30 13.32 -7.38
N ASP A 51 3.60 12.43 -8.34
CA ASP A 51 3.93 11.04 -8.06
C ASP A 51 5.22 10.64 -8.76
N TYR A 52 6.13 9.99 -8.02
CA TYR A 52 7.39 9.47 -8.56
C TYR A 52 7.15 8.23 -9.45
N LEU A 53 6.07 7.49 -9.17
CA LEU A 53 5.59 6.36 -9.94
C LEU A 53 4.11 6.60 -10.30
N ASP A 54 3.88 7.37 -11.36
CA ASP A 54 2.53 7.65 -11.86
C ASP A 54 2.05 6.48 -12.72
N GLU A 55 1.28 5.56 -12.13
CA GLU A 55 0.76 4.38 -12.81
C GLU A 55 -0.09 4.70 -14.05
N ASP A 56 -0.75 5.86 -14.08
CA ASP A 56 -1.54 6.31 -15.23
C ASP A 56 -0.65 6.75 -16.41
N ALA A 57 0.63 7.04 -16.16
CA ALA A 57 1.62 7.44 -17.17
C ALA A 57 2.54 6.29 -17.61
N VAL A 58 2.54 5.16 -16.91
CA VAL A 58 3.39 3.99 -17.21
C VAL A 58 2.66 3.06 -18.18
N GLU A 59 3.13 2.98 -19.43
CA GLU A 59 2.53 2.10 -20.46
C GLU A 59 2.82 0.62 -20.18
N ASP A 60 4.06 0.28 -19.81
CA ASP A 60 4.50 -1.06 -19.48
C ASP A 60 5.17 -1.10 -18.09
N PRO A 61 4.47 -1.62 -17.08
CA PRO A 61 5.05 -1.74 -15.74
C PRO A 61 6.34 -2.56 -15.70
N ASP A 62 6.48 -3.60 -16.52
CA ASP A 62 7.65 -4.46 -16.53
C ASP A 62 8.90 -3.77 -17.14
N ALA A 63 8.69 -2.68 -17.86
CA ALA A 63 9.77 -1.84 -18.40
C ALA A 63 10.12 -0.65 -17.47
N TYR A 64 9.37 -0.43 -16.40
CA TYR A 64 9.64 0.68 -15.49
C TYR A 64 10.97 0.47 -14.75
N LEU A 65 11.78 1.49 -14.71
CA LEU A 65 13.03 1.54 -13.96
C LEU A 65 12.99 2.67 -12.95
N MET A 66 13.44 2.40 -11.73
CA MET A 66 13.57 3.44 -10.71
C MET A 66 14.51 4.55 -11.19
N PRO A 67 14.22 5.83 -10.86
CA PRO A 67 15.05 6.97 -11.27
C PRO A 67 16.41 7.04 -10.55
N VAL A 68 16.61 6.18 -9.56
CA VAL A 68 17.85 6.04 -8.77
C VAL A 68 18.26 4.57 -8.68
N PRO A 69 19.51 4.25 -8.35
CA PRO A 69 19.94 2.88 -8.12
C PRO A 69 19.11 2.21 -7.01
N VAL A 70 18.46 1.11 -7.33
CA VAL A 70 17.49 0.43 -6.43
C VAL A 70 18.11 -0.01 -5.10
N HIS A 71 19.41 -0.27 -5.06
CA HIS A 71 20.12 -0.69 -3.85
C HIS A 71 20.36 0.46 -2.85
N GLU A 72 20.14 1.70 -3.24
CA GLU A 72 20.20 2.88 -2.37
C GLU A 72 18.89 3.08 -1.61
N LEU A 73 17.77 2.47 -2.05
CA LEU A 73 16.46 2.60 -1.41
C LEU A 73 16.28 1.53 -0.32
N VAL A 74 16.75 1.80 0.88
CA VAL A 74 16.79 0.89 2.03
C VAL A 74 15.90 1.36 3.17
N THR A 75 15.89 2.66 3.43
CA THR A 75 15.10 3.34 4.48
C THR A 75 14.08 4.25 3.85
N THR A 76 13.10 4.68 4.62
CA THR A 76 12.07 5.61 4.13
C THR A 76 12.67 6.97 3.74
N ASP A 77 13.69 7.43 4.46
CA ASP A 77 14.39 8.69 4.16
C ASP A 77 15.13 8.65 2.80
N ASP A 78 15.58 7.49 2.35
CA ASP A 78 16.25 7.35 1.05
C ASP A 78 15.31 7.66 -0.13
N TYR A 79 13.99 7.64 0.09
CA TYR A 79 13.01 8.00 -0.93
C TYR A 79 12.79 9.50 -1.06
N VAL A 80 13.17 10.32 -0.08
CA VAL A 80 12.93 11.78 -0.11
C VAL A 80 13.42 12.43 -1.42
N PRO A 81 14.63 12.12 -1.94
CA PRO A 81 15.09 12.71 -3.19
C PRO A 81 14.22 12.37 -4.42
N ILE A 82 13.60 11.18 -4.46
CA ILE A 82 12.74 10.79 -5.59
C ILE A 82 11.30 11.24 -5.43
N LEU A 83 10.88 11.58 -4.22
CA LEU A 83 9.56 12.17 -3.95
C LEU A 83 9.53 13.67 -4.25
N ASP A 84 10.67 14.34 -4.26
CA ASP A 84 10.77 15.78 -4.49
C ASP A 84 10.68 16.13 -5.98
N GLY A 85 10.36 17.38 -6.28
CA GLY A 85 10.37 17.91 -7.64
C GLY A 85 9.11 17.62 -8.47
N HIS A 86 8.17 16.84 -7.98
CA HIS A 86 6.94 16.51 -8.70
C HIS A 86 5.85 17.56 -8.46
N SER A 87 5.39 18.19 -9.54
CA SER A 87 4.34 19.22 -9.47
C SER A 87 2.99 18.64 -9.05
N ALA A 88 2.22 19.41 -8.26
CA ALA A 88 0.88 19.02 -7.88
C ALA A 88 -0.04 18.86 -9.11
N LYS A 89 -0.88 17.81 -9.10
CA LYS A 89 -1.82 17.46 -10.16
C LYS A 89 -3.16 18.21 -10.02
N PHE A 90 -3.58 18.49 -8.78
CA PHE A 90 -4.83 19.20 -8.46
C PHE A 90 -4.84 19.66 -6.99
N THR A 91 -5.80 20.50 -6.64
CA THR A 91 -6.01 20.98 -5.27
C THR A 91 -6.40 19.83 -4.33
N PRO A 92 -5.79 19.73 -3.13
CA PRO A 92 -6.14 18.69 -2.15
C PRO A 92 -7.65 18.57 -1.89
N GLY A 93 -8.13 17.36 -1.78
CA GLY A 93 -9.52 17.02 -1.52
C GLY A 93 -10.46 17.06 -2.74
N LYS A 94 -10.01 17.52 -3.91
CA LYS A 94 -10.90 17.75 -5.08
C LYS A 94 -11.34 16.46 -5.78
N ARG A 95 -10.50 15.48 -5.87
CA ARG A 95 -10.80 14.20 -6.54
C ARG A 95 -9.89 13.09 -6.06
N PHE A 96 -10.23 11.87 -6.40
CA PHE A 96 -9.37 10.71 -6.27
C PHE A 96 -8.34 10.69 -7.42
N ALA A 97 -7.09 10.38 -7.07
CA ALA A 97 -6.06 9.93 -8.01
C ALA A 97 -5.06 9.09 -7.22
N TYR A 98 -4.93 7.82 -7.58
CA TYR A 98 -3.99 6.92 -6.95
C TYR A 98 -2.58 7.53 -6.96
N CYS A 99 -1.84 7.43 -5.86
CA CYS A 99 -0.56 8.11 -5.72
C CYS A 99 0.36 7.31 -4.78
N ASN A 100 1.42 6.74 -5.35
CA ASN A 100 2.43 5.97 -4.62
C ASN A 100 3.24 6.87 -3.69
N SER A 101 3.67 8.05 -4.17
CA SER A 101 4.35 9.06 -3.33
C SER A 101 3.60 9.37 -2.05
N GLY A 102 2.27 9.43 -2.09
CA GLY A 102 1.43 9.70 -0.93
C GLY A 102 1.63 8.67 0.19
N TYR A 103 1.80 7.42 -0.16
CA TYR A 103 1.98 6.34 0.81
C TYR A 103 3.42 6.26 1.36
N VAL A 104 4.42 6.59 0.56
CA VAL A 104 5.79 6.75 1.08
C VAL A 104 5.87 7.94 2.04
N ILE A 105 5.16 9.05 1.73
CA ILE A 105 5.06 10.20 2.63
C ILE A 105 4.34 9.82 3.94
N LEU A 106 3.31 8.98 3.90
CA LEU A 106 2.69 8.45 5.12
C LEU A 106 3.69 7.64 5.97
N ALA A 107 4.55 6.84 5.34
CA ALA A 107 5.62 6.14 6.05
C ALA A 107 6.58 7.13 6.73
N LEU A 108 7.05 8.18 6.04
CA LEU A 108 7.87 9.24 6.63
C LEU A 108 7.16 9.92 7.83
N ILE A 109 5.88 10.24 7.67
CA ILE A 109 5.07 10.84 8.74
C ILE A 109 5.01 9.92 9.96
N THR A 110 4.79 8.61 9.76
CA THR A 110 4.75 7.66 10.89
C THR A 110 6.09 7.58 11.63
N GLU A 111 7.20 7.61 10.92
CA GLU A 111 8.54 7.62 11.52
C GLU A 111 8.76 8.89 12.36
N ARG A 112 8.41 10.05 11.84
CA ARG A 112 8.58 11.34 12.51
C ARG A 112 7.71 11.47 13.76
N VAL A 113 6.50 10.94 13.73
CA VAL A 113 5.57 10.96 14.87
C VAL A 113 5.95 9.94 15.93
N SER A 114 6.35 8.73 15.53
CA SER A 114 6.61 7.63 16.46
C SER A 114 8.06 7.54 16.95
N GLY A 115 9.01 8.13 16.22
CA GLY A 115 10.45 7.94 16.44
C GLY A 115 10.94 6.51 16.15
N ARG A 116 10.14 5.71 15.42
CA ARG A 116 10.43 4.32 15.04
C ARG A 116 10.56 4.21 13.54
N SER A 117 11.34 3.23 13.04
CA SER A 117 11.35 2.95 11.61
C SER A 117 9.96 2.51 11.14
N PHE A 118 9.57 2.87 9.93
CA PHE A 118 8.31 2.46 9.33
C PHE A 118 8.16 0.93 9.31
N HIS A 119 9.23 0.23 8.98
CA HIS A 119 9.24 -1.23 8.93
C HIS A 119 8.94 -1.86 10.30
N ASP A 120 9.59 -1.36 11.37
CA ASP A 120 9.35 -1.83 12.73
C ASP A 120 7.95 -1.48 13.20
N LEU A 121 7.44 -0.30 12.81
CA LEU A 121 6.10 0.13 13.18
C LEU A 121 5.03 -0.79 12.56
N VAL A 122 5.16 -1.12 11.26
CA VAL A 122 4.24 -2.08 10.60
C VAL A 122 4.34 -3.45 11.25
N ASP A 123 5.53 -3.93 11.54
CA ASP A 123 5.71 -5.22 12.24
C ASP A 123 5.01 -5.22 13.60
N GLU A 124 5.22 -4.19 14.43
CA GLU A 124 4.65 -4.10 15.77
C GLU A 124 3.14 -3.87 15.78
N ARG A 125 2.66 -2.99 14.91
CA ARG A 125 1.28 -2.50 14.97
C ARG A 125 0.32 -3.28 14.08
N VAL A 126 0.83 -3.99 13.08
CA VAL A 126 0.00 -4.72 12.11
C VAL A 126 0.35 -6.20 12.10
N CYS A 127 1.61 -6.57 11.81
CA CYS A 127 1.95 -7.98 11.60
C CYS A 127 1.87 -8.80 12.88
N LYS A 128 2.47 -8.34 13.98
CA LYS A 128 2.44 -9.05 15.27
C LYS A 128 1.04 -9.22 15.85
N PRO A 129 0.18 -8.18 15.93
CA PRO A 129 -1.20 -8.34 16.39
C PRO A 129 -2.02 -9.28 15.52
N ALA A 130 -1.71 -9.34 14.22
CA ALA A 130 -2.36 -10.26 13.28
C ALA A 130 -1.82 -11.69 13.33
N GLY A 131 -0.67 -11.94 13.98
CA GLY A 131 0.00 -13.23 14.01
C GLY A 131 0.67 -13.61 12.68
N MET A 132 1.09 -12.63 11.89
CA MET A 132 1.71 -12.79 10.57
C MET A 132 3.22 -13.07 10.70
N ALA A 133 3.56 -14.31 11.00
CA ALA A 133 4.95 -14.70 11.32
C ALA A 133 5.89 -14.74 10.10
N ASP A 134 5.34 -14.84 8.90
CA ASP A 134 6.08 -14.94 7.63
C ASP A 134 5.91 -13.69 6.75
N THR A 135 5.63 -12.55 7.39
CA THR A 135 5.44 -11.26 6.72
C THR A 135 6.46 -10.24 7.19
N ALA A 136 7.22 -9.65 6.27
CA ALA A 136 8.22 -8.63 6.58
C ALA A 136 8.63 -7.82 5.35
N PHE A 137 9.18 -6.63 5.56
CA PHE A 137 9.91 -5.88 4.55
C PHE A 137 11.32 -6.47 4.41
N LEU A 138 11.46 -7.46 3.55
CA LEU A 138 12.74 -8.13 3.29
C LEU A 138 13.58 -7.32 2.30
N ARG A 139 14.90 -7.46 2.40
CA ARG A 139 15.82 -6.95 1.38
C ARG A 139 15.87 -7.94 0.21
N SER A 140 15.66 -7.45 -1.02
CA SER A 140 15.67 -8.28 -2.23
C SER A 140 17.05 -8.85 -2.56
N ASP A 141 18.12 -8.24 -2.04
CA ASP A 141 19.51 -8.69 -2.18
C ASP A 141 19.95 -9.73 -1.13
N SER A 142 19.08 -10.01 -0.13
CA SER A 142 19.36 -10.95 0.96
C SER A 142 18.09 -11.70 1.40
N LEU A 143 17.43 -12.35 0.44
CA LEU A 143 16.20 -13.07 0.69
C LEU A 143 16.45 -14.43 1.36
N PRO A 144 15.56 -14.87 2.28
CA PRO A 144 15.58 -16.24 2.76
C PRO A 144 15.24 -17.21 1.61
N GLY A 145 15.80 -18.43 1.66
CA GLY A 145 15.66 -19.41 0.57
C GLY A 145 14.23 -19.84 0.21
N ARG A 146 13.23 -19.49 1.03
CA ARG A 146 11.80 -19.73 0.78
C ARG A 146 11.04 -18.52 0.22
N ALA A 147 11.70 -17.37 0.03
CA ALA A 147 11.06 -16.22 -0.61
C ALA A 147 10.99 -16.41 -2.13
N ALA A 148 9.86 -16.07 -2.71
CA ALA A 148 9.69 -16.09 -4.15
C ALA A 148 10.43 -14.92 -4.80
N LEU A 149 10.99 -15.17 -6.00
CA LEU A 149 11.48 -14.13 -6.90
C LEU A 149 10.39 -13.76 -7.89
N GLY A 150 10.30 -12.49 -8.25
CA GLY A 150 9.44 -12.02 -9.34
C GLY A 150 10.12 -12.21 -10.70
N TYR A 151 9.34 -12.54 -11.72
CA TYR A 151 9.80 -12.77 -13.09
C TYR A 151 9.13 -11.83 -14.08
N LEU A 152 9.93 -11.23 -14.97
CA LEU A 152 9.48 -10.24 -15.96
C LEU A 152 9.06 -10.87 -17.29
N ASP A 153 9.45 -12.11 -17.55
CA ASP A 153 9.08 -12.81 -18.78
C ASP A 153 8.46 -14.19 -18.51
N ASP A 154 7.78 -14.73 -19.55
CA ASP A 154 7.07 -16.01 -19.46
C ASP A 154 7.94 -17.23 -19.74
N HIS A 155 9.10 -17.03 -20.33
CA HIS A 155 9.94 -18.13 -20.87
C HIS A 155 11.36 -18.13 -20.31
N GLY A 156 11.77 -17.05 -19.65
CA GLY A 156 13.09 -16.89 -19.11
C GLY A 156 13.12 -16.85 -17.58
N LEU A 157 14.29 -16.46 -17.09
CA LEU A 157 14.58 -16.30 -15.67
C LEU A 157 14.98 -14.85 -15.34
N THR A 158 14.53 -13.88 -16.17
CA THR A 158 14.76 -12.46 -15.89
C THR A 158 13.97 -12.06 -14.66
N THR A 159 14.69 -11.77 -13.59
CA THR A 159 14.07 -11.40 -12.30
C THR A 159 13.89 -9.89 -12.19
N ASN A 160 13.02 -9.48 -11.28
CA ASN A 160 12.67 -8.08 -11.03
C ASN A 160 13.63 -7.34 -10.08
N ILE A 161 14.72 -7.96 -9.64
CA ILE A 161 15.55 -7.42 -8.55
C ILE A 161 16.20 -6.06 -8.86
N PHE A 162 16.33 -5.69 -10.14
CA PHE A 162 16.81 -4.37 -10.56
C PHE A 162 15.71 -3.37 -10.89
N HIS A 163 14.44 -3.74 -10.74
CA HIS A 163 13.29 -2.92 -11.06
C HIS A 163 12.59 -2.39 -9.80
N LEU A 164 12.84 -3.01 -8.67
CA LEU A 164 12.23 -2.66 -7.40
C LEU A 164 13.25 -2.14 -6.41
N PRO A 165 12.86 -1.27 -5.48
CA PRO A 165 13.70 -0.91 -4.34
C PRO A 165 14.25 -2.15 -3.65
N VAL A 166 15.49 -2.09 -3.18
CA VAL A 166 16.09 -3.21 -2.45
C VAL A 166 15.30 -3.56 -1.20
N ARG A 167 14.58 -2.59 -0.64
CA ARG A 167 13.62 -2.76 0.44
C ARG A 167 12.39 -1.88 0.21
N GLY A 168 11.20 -2.45 0.30
CA GLY A 168 9.96 -1.72 0.12
C GLY A 168 9.73 -0.64 1.17
N SER A 169 8.79 0.25 0.90
CA SER A 169 8.39 1.35 1.77
C SER A 169 6.86 1.43 1.94
N GLY A 170 6.32 2.62 2.19
CA GLY A 170 4.91 2.84 2.46
C GLY A 170 3.96 2.46 1.33
N ASP A 171 4.40 2.53 0.10
CA ASP A 171 3.62 2.21 -1.10
C ASP A 171 3.59 0.70 -1.42
N GLY A 172 4.63 -0.07 -1.00
CA GLY A 172 4.64 -1.50 -1.30
C GLY A 172 5.91 -2.24 -0.88
N GLY A 173 6.07 -3.46 -1.41
CA GLY A 173 7.29 -4.26 -1.25
C GLY A 173 7.35 -5.11 0.01
N ILE A 174 6.25 -5.30 0.73
CA ILE A 174 6.19 -6.25 1.84
C ILE A 174 6.07 -7.69 1.30
N TYR A 175 6.89 -8.59 1.80
CA TYR A 175 6.79 -10.02 1.54
C TYR A 175 5.80 -10.66 2.50
N THR A 176 4.96 -11.55 2.01
CA THR A 176 3.92 -12.20 2.81
C THR A 176 3.56 -13.59 2.26
N THR A 177 2.70 -14.30 2.96
CA THR A 177 2.13 -15.58 2.54
C THR A 177 0.61 -15.52 2.47
N ALA A 178 -0.02 -16.46 1.74
CA ALA A 178 -1.47 -16.55 1.70
C ALA A 178 -2.08 -16.82 3.10
N ALA A 179 -1.36 -17.57 3.95
CA ALA A 179 -1.78 -17.84 5.33
C ALA A 179 -1.76 -16.57 6.18
N ASP A 180 -0.70 -15.77 6.06
CA ASP A 180 -0.59 -14.51 6.81
C ASP A 180 -1.62 -13.47 6.35
N ILE A 181 -1.93 -13.41 5.05
CA ILE A 181 -3.00 -12.52 4.56
C ILE A 181 -4.37 -12.98 5.06
N HIS A 182 -4.61 -14.28 5.19
CA HIS A 182 -5.84 -14.76 5.83
C HIS A 182 -5.88 -14.34 7.32
N ALA A 183 -4.78 -14.49 8.05
CA ALA A 183 -4.65 -14.04 9.43
C ALA A 183 -4.84 -12.51 9.57
N PHE A 184 -4.32 -11.74 8.60
CA PHE A 184 -4.53 -10.29 8.52
C PHE A 184 -6.03 -9.92 8.51
N TRP A 185 -6.82 -10.51 7.61
CA TRP A 185 -8.25 -10.21 7.53
C TRP A 185 -8.98 -10.63 8.81
N SER A 186 -8.68 -11.82 9.34
CA SER A 186 -9.27 -12.27 10.61
C SER A 186 -8.96 -11.30 11.74
N ALA A 187 -7.70 -10.89 11.88
CA ALA A 187 -7.27 -9.97 12.92
C ALA A 187 -7.89 -8.58 12.77
N LEU A 188 -8.01 -8.09 11.54
CA LEU A 188 -8.63 -6.81 11.25
C LEU A 188 -10.11 -6.82 11.66
N MET A 189 -10.86 -7.84 11.27
CA MET A 189 -12.28 -7.96 11.58
C MET A 189 -12.57 -8.25 13.06
N GLU A 190 -11.63 -8.87 13.76
CA GLU A 190 -11.69 -9.11 15.20
C GLU A 190 -11.23 -7.90 16.05
N GLY A 191 -10.80 -6.80 15.44
CA GLY A 191 -10.34 -5.61 16.15
C GLY A 191 -8.98 -5.79 16.83
N ARG A 192 -8.15 -6.74 16.38
CA ARG A 192 -6.82 -6.99 16.97
C ARG A 192 -5.74 -6.04 16.46
N ILE A 193 -5.92 -5.45 15.27
CA ILE A 193 -4.96 -4.50 14.67
C ILE A 193 -5.35 -3.07 15.06
N VAL A 194 -6.58 -2.68 14.77
CA VAL A 194 -7.22 -1.42 15.17
C VAL A 194 -8.64 -1.72 15.59
N SER A 195 -9.29 -0.81 16.30
CA SER A 195 -10.66 -1.02 16.79
C SER A 195 -11.69 -1.19 15.67
N PRO A 196 -12.83 -1.85 15.93
CA PRO A 196 -13.93 -1.95 14.97
C PRO A 196 -14.42 -0.58 14.48
N GLU A 197 -14.40 0.43 15.32
CA GLU A 197 -14.76 1.80 14.99
C GLU A 197 -13.79 2.39 13.97
N THR A 198 -12.50 2.15 14.15
CA THR A 198 -11.47 2.57 13.18
C THR A 198 -11.62 1.82 11.87
N VAL A 199 -11.89 0.52 11.89
CA VAL A 199 -12.18 -0.25 10.65
C VAL A 199 -13.38 0.34 9.93
N ALA A 200 -14.47 0.66 10.64
CA ALA A 200 -15.65 1.27 10.05
C ALA A 200 -15.35 2.63 9.41
N ASP A 201 -14.51 3.46 10.05
CA ASP A 201 -14.07 4.72 9.46
C ASP A 201 -13.17 4.52 8.21
N MET A 202 -12.22 3.59 8.27
CA MET A 202 -11.35 3.25 7.13
C MET A 202 -12.12 2.72 5.93
N THR A 203 -13.20 2.01 6.15
CA THR A 203 -14.07 1.42 5.11
C THR A 203 -15.25 2.31 4.73
N HIS A 204 -15.39 3.46 5.34
CA HIS A 204 -16.29 4.49 4.83
C HIS A 204 -15.72 5.10 3.55
N ALA A 205 -16.53 5.13 2.47
CA ALA A 205 -16.06 5.61 1.17
C ALA A 205 -15.75 7.12 1.21
N ARG A 206 -14.52 7.47 0.84
CA ARG A 206 -14.06 8.86 0.71
C ARG A 206 -14.15 9.35 -0.73
N SER A 207 -14.16 8.45 -1.70
CA SER A 207 -14.18 8.78 -3.12
C SER A 207 -14.78 7.67 -3.96
N ASP A 208 -15.39 8.05 -5.09
CA ASP A 208 -15.52 7.16 -6.22
C ASP A 208 -14.14 7.00 -6.87
N ALA A 209 -13.79 5.77 -7.20
CA ALA A 209 -12.54 5.41 -7.84
C ALA A 209 -12.80 4.81 -9.24
N ARG A 210 -11.89 3.99 -9.75
CA ARG A 210 -12.05 3.33 -11.07
C ARG A 210 -12.92 2.06 -10.97
N ASP A 211 -13.48 1.62 -12.09
CA ASP A 211 -14.17 0.31 -12.24
C ASP A 211 -15.33 0.07 -11.28
N ARG A 212 -16.08 1.10 -10.93
CA ARG A 212 -17.19 1.08 -9.95
C ARG A 212 -16.74 0.76 -8.51
N LEU A 213 -15.46 0.76 -8.24
CA LEU A 213 -14.94 0.70 -6.90
C LEU A 213 -14.96 2.09 -6.27
N ARG A 214 -15.10 2.12 -4.96
CA ARG A 214 -14.88 3.28 -4.11
C ARG A 214 -13.56 3.10 -3.36
N TYR A 215 -13.08 4.15 -2.75
CA TYR A 215 -11.89 4.10 -1.94
C TYR A 215 -12.14 4.71 -0.56
N GLY A 216 -11.70 4.00 0.47
CA GLY A 216 -11.71 4.46 1.86
C GLY A 216 -10.35 5.00 2.28
N LEU A 217 -9.90 4.66 3.47
CA LEU A 217 -8.56 4.95 3.98
C LEU A 217 -7.70 3.66 3.90
N GLY A 218 -7.06 3.44 2.75
CA GLY A 218 -6.18 2.29 2.51
C GLY A 218 -6.84 1.03 1.96
N PHE A 219 -8.14 1.06 1.67
CA PHE A 219 -8.89 -0.06 1.11
C PHE A 219 -9.70 0.33 -0.11
N TRP A 220 -9.68 -0.54 -1.11
CA TRP A 220 -10.65 -0.53 -2.20
C TRP A 220 -11.97 -1.10 -1.68
N LEU A 221 -13.07 -0.44 -2.00
CA LEU A 221 -14.40 -0.79 -1.52
C LEU A 221 -15.26 -1.19 -2.71
N GLY A 222 -15.66 -2.45 -2.71
CA GLY A 222 -16.60 -3.03 -3.68
C GLY A 222 -18.05 -2.85 -3.27
N PRO A 223 -18.98 -3.49 -4.00
CA PRO A 223 -20.37 -3.61 -3.57
C PRO A 223 -20.48 -4.48 -2.30
N ASP A 224 -21.60 -4.35 -1.61
CA ASP A 224 -21.97 -5.20 -0.46
C ASP A 224 -20.91 -5.18 0.67
N ASP A 225 -20.25 -4.03 0.88
CA ASP A 225 -19.20 -3.82 1.89
C ASP A 225 -17.95 -4.69 1.69
N ALA A 226 -17.74 -5.25 0.50
CA ALA A 226 -16.52 -5.96 0.17
C ALA A 226 -15.33 -5.03 0.19
N MET A 227 -14.26 -5.47 0.86
CA MET A 227 -13.00 -4.75 0.98
C MET A 227 -11.91 -5.48 0.23
N SER A 228 -10.97 -4.75 -0.35
CA SER A 228 -9.83 -5.39 -0.99
C SER A 228 -8.54 -4.57 -0.91
N ILE A 229 -7.43 -5.29 -1.01
CA ILE A 229 -6.09 -4.76 -1.16
C ILE A 229 -5.55 -5.31 -2.47
N HIS A 230 -5.08 -4.41 -3.32
CA HIS A 230 -4.48 -4.76 -4.60
C HIS A 230 -3.06 -4.21 -4.66
N GLY A 231 -2.20 -4.89 -5.37
CA GLY A 231 -0.86 -4.40 -5.66
C GLY A 231 -0.26 -5.09 -6.88
N PHE A 232 0.51 -4.36 -7.64
CA PHE A 232 1.38 -4.93 -8.65
C PHE A 232 2.64 -4.06 -8.75
N ASP A 233 3.72 -4.74 -9.10
CA ASP A 233 5.00 -4.17 -9.44
C ASP A 233 5.63 -5.02 -10.54
N PRO A 234 6.71 -4.61 -11.20
CA PRO A 234 7.43 -5.48 -12.12
C PRO A 234 7.65 -6.87 -11.51
N GLY A 235 7.13 -7.90 -12.16
CA GLY A 235 7.26 -9.29 -11.72
C GLY A 235 6.44 -9.70 -10.49
N VAL A 236 5.51 -8.87 -10.00
CA VAL A 236 4.70 -9.17 -8.80
C VAL A 236 3.25 -8.75 -9.02
N GLY A 237 2.31 -9.60 -8.64
CA GLY A 237 0.88 -9.29 -8.65
C GLY A 237 0.18 -9.82 -7.41
N PHE A 238 -0.69 -9.02 -6.82
CA PHE A 238 -1.40 -9.34 -5.59
C PHE A 238 -2.83 -8.81 -5.63
N VAL A 239 -3.78 -9.68 -5.28
CA VAL A 239 -5.18 -9.33 -5.03
C VAL A 239 -5.65 -10.09 -3.80
N SER A 240 -6.18 -9.37 -2.82
CA SER A 240 -6.85 -9.98 -1.67
C SER A 240 -8.18 -9.30 -1.42
N VAL A 241 -9.22 -10.09 -1.25
CA VAL A 241 -10.61 -9.65 -1.06
C VAL A 241 -11.18 -10.26 0.19
N HIS A 242 -11.86 -9.44 0.98
CA HIS A 242 -12.73 -9.86 2.07
C HIS A 242 -14.16 -9.36 1.80
N ASP A 243 -15.09 -10.28 1.66
CA ASP A 243 -16.51 -10.02 1.42
C ASP A 243 -17.33 -10.55 2.61
N PRO A 244 -17.68 -9.67 3.56
CA PRO A 244 -18.40 -10.08 4.75
C PRO A 244 -19.83 -10.58 4.42
N SER A 245 -20.46 -10.05 3.38
CA SER A 245 -21.80 -10.43 2.96
C SER A 245 -21.90 -11.88 2.48
N ARG A 246 -20.78 -12.41 1.95
CA ARG A 246 -20.66 -13.79 1.46
C ARG A 246 -19.84 -14.70 2.37
N HIS A 247 -19.37 -14.18 3.50
CA HIS A 247 -18.42 -14.88 4.38
C HIS A 247 -17.20 -15.41 3.60
N LEU A 248 -16.71 -14.63 2.66
CA LEU A 248 -15.66 -15.02 1.74
C LEU A 248 -14.40 -14.18 1.95
N THR A 249 -13.29 -14.86 2.09
CA THR A 249 -11.95 -14.24 2.00
C THR A 249 -11.13 -15.06 1.02
N PHE A 250 -10.51 -14.40 0.03
CA PHE A 250 -9.56 -15.05 -0.84
C PHE A 250 -8.39 -14.13 -1.16
N SER A 251 -7.25 -14.74 -1.45
CA SER A 251 -6.03 -14.02 -1.84
C SER A 251 -5.35 -14.74 -2.99
N VAL A 252 -4.84 -14.00 -3.94
CA VAL A 252 -4.03 -14.47 -5.04
C VAL A 252 -2.71 -13.71 -5.02
N LEU A 253 -1.62 -14.44 -4.80
CA LEU A 253 -0.27 -13.94 -4.84
C LEU A 253 0.42 -14.51 -6.07
N SER A 254 1.08 -13.66 -6.83
CA SER A 254 1.76 -14.05 -8.06
C SER A 254 3.16 -13.45 -8.11
N ASN A 255 4.09 -14.22 -8.62
CA ASN A 255 5.44 -13.75 -8.97
C ASN A 255 5.54 -13.33 -10.43
N LYS A 256 4.45 -12.79 -10.98
CA LYS A 256 4.34 -12.12 -12.27
C LYS A 256 3.42 -10.92 -12.14
N THR A 257 3.72 -9.83 -12.81
CA THR A 257 3.02 -8.53 -12.71
C THR A 257 1.50 -8.65 -12.84
N ARG A 258 1.01 -9.37 -13.83
CA ARG A 258 -0.43 -9.51 -14.09
C ARG A 258 -1.02 -10.85 -13.66
N GLY A 259 -0.24 -11.72 -13.01
CA GLY A 259 -0.64 -13.09 -12.72
C GLY A 259 -1.77 -13.25 -11.71
N ALA A 260 -2.00 -12.28 -10.83
CA ALA A 260 -3.05 -12.37 -9.83
C ALA A 260 -4.46 -12.08 -10.42
N TRP A 261 -4.58 -11.22 -11.43
CA TRP A 261 -5.87 -10.72 -11.93
C TRP A 261 -6.74 -11.79 -12.61
N PRO A 262 -6.25 -12.60 -13.54
CA PRO A 262 -7.08 -13.63 -14.17
C PRO A 262 -7.67 -14.61 -13.16
N CYS A 263 -6.86 -15.01 -12.17
CA CYS A 263 -7.31 -15.93 -11.12
C CYS A 263 -8.37 -15.28 -10.21
N SER A 264 -8.13 -14.05 -9.75
CA SER A 264 -9.07 -13.33 -8.90
C SER A 264 -10.39 -13.04 -9.60
N GLN A 265 -10.36 -12.64 -10.87
CA GLN A 265 -11.57 -12.44 -11.68
C GLN A 265 -12.37 -13.74 -11.83
N ARG A 266 -11.68 -14.86 -12.05
CA ARG A 266 -12.34 -16.17 -12.14
C ARG A 266 -13.00 -16.60 -10.83
N ILE A 267 -12.34 -16.37 -9.70
CA ILE A 267 -12.91 -16.63 -8.38
C ILE A 267 -14.17 -15.79 -8.19
N LEU A 268 -14.11 -14.47 -8.45
CA LEU A 268 -15.26 -13.58 -8.32
C LEU A 268 -16.43 -13.98 -9.22
N GLN A 269 -16.19 -14.43 -10.45
CA GLN A 269 -17.23 -14.95 -11.34
C GLN A 269 -17.91 -16.20 -10.75
N MET A 270 -17.12 -17.13 -10.20
CA MET A 270 -17.65 -18.36 -9.61
C MET A 270 -18.54 -18.10 -8.40
N VAL A 271 -18.13 -17.18 -7.52
CA VAL A 271 -18.90 -16.86 -6.30
C VAL A 271 -20.07 -15.91 -6.57
N SER A 272 -20.07 -15.17 -7.67
CA SER A 272 -21.19 -14.32 -8.09
C SER A 272 -22.27 -15.04 -8.86
N GLY A 273 -22.08 -16.34 -9.18
CA GLY A 273 -23.05 -17.15 -9.91
C GLY A 273 -23.28 -16.72 -11.35
N ARG A 274 -22.29 -16.09 -11.99
CA ARG A 274 -22.33 -15.61 -13.38
C ARG A 274 -21.29 -16.30 -14.26
#